data_3d35d7eeecb29aa4e99b87422907706f
#
_entry.id   3d35d7eeecb29aa4e99b87422907706f
#
_cell.length_a   1.000
_cell.length_b   1.000
_cell.length_c   1.000
_cell.angle_alpha   90.00
_cell.angle_beta   90.00
_cell.angle_gamma   90.00
#
_symmetry.space_group_name_H-M   'P 1'
#
loop_
_entity.id
_entity.type
_entity.pdbx_description
1 polymer ?
#
loop_
_entity_poly.entity_id
_entity_poly.type
_entity_poly.pdbx_seq_one_letter_code
_entity_poly.pdbx_strand_id
1 'polypeptide(L)'
;MHVLILGGTTEARRLAELLHGTPGLRPTSSLAGRVASPRLPPGETRVGGFGGAEGLAAWLREHGVDAVVDATHPFAGTISFNAARAAAAAHVPLLALRRPGWVPVEGDRWHEVGSLEEAARALPALGRRVFLTTGRTGLAVFAGSNDLWFLVRSVDAPEPPHPARMEVLLDRGPFPLDHERELLRRHRIDVVVTKDSGGAATAPKLTAAREEGLPVVVVRRPPVPAGVPVVPDPEKAAQWVRGRLHQGAFPAID
;
A
#
# COMPACT_ATOMS: atom_id res chain seq x y z
N MET A 1 19.95 18.30 4.02
CA MET A 1 18.56 17.97 4.40
C MET A 1 18.38 16.46 4.36
N HIS A 2 18.00 15.86 5.48
CA HIS A 2 17.75 14.41 5.60
C HIS A 2 16.26 14.13 5.45
N VAL A 3 15.89 13.27 4.50
CA VAL A 3 14.49 12.93 4.20
C VAL A 3 14.26 11.45 4.45
N LEU A 4 13.32 11.12 5.36
CA LEU A 4 12.87 9.75 5.57
C LEU A 4 11.68 9.44 4.63
N ILE A 5 11.81 8.41 3.80
CA ILE A 5 10.74 7.88 2.96
C ILE A 5 10.24 6.58 3.59
N LEU A 6 9.04 6.58 4.15
CA LEU A 6 8.37 5.34 4.55
C LEU A 6 7.85 4.66 3.29
N GLY A 7 8.42 3.50 2.96
CA GLY A 7 8.34 2.91 1.63
C GLY A 7 7.62 1.56 1.57
N GLY A 8 7.94 0.81 0.52
CA GLY A 8 7.35 -0.49 0.20
C GLY A 8 6.40 -0.47 -0.99
N THR A 9 6.26 0.65 -1.69
CA THR A 9 5.44 0.83 -2.89
C THR A 9 6.30 1.20 -4.10
N THR A 10 5.72 1.12 -5.29
CA THR A 10 6.35 1.61 -6.53
C THR A 10 6.56 3.12 -6.48
N GLU A 11 5.59 3.85 -5.92
CA GLU A 11 5.65 5.30 -5.75
C GLU A 11 6.79 5.72 -4.81
N ALA A 12 6.99 4.99 -3.70
CA ALA A 12 8.09 5.25 -2.78
C ALA A 12 9.45 5.05 -3.46
N ARG A 13 9.59 4.00 -4.28
CA ARG A 13 10.82 3.74 -5.04
C ARG A 13 11.06 4.83 -6.07
N ARG A 14 10.02 5.22 -6.81
CA ARG A 14 10.12 6.31 -7.79
C ARG A 14 10.49 7.63 -7.13
N LEU A 15 9.95 7.94 -5.96
CA LEU A 15 10.34 9.10 -5.18
C LEU A 15 11.83 9.04 -4.78
N ALA A 16 12.30 7.90 -4.29
CA ALA A 16 13.71 7.73 -3.95
C ALA A 16 14.62 7.94 -5.17
N GLU A 17 14.25 7.42 -6.35
CA GLU A 17 14.95 7.67 -7.62
C GLU A 17 15.00 9.17 -7.97
N LEU A 18 13.88 9.88 -7.83
CA LEU A 18 13.80 11.32 -8.14
C LEU A 18 14.63 12.19 -7.19
N LEU A 19 14.85 11.75 -5.95
CA LEU A 19 15.61 12.48 -4.95
C LEU A 19 17.09 12.05 -4.91
N HIS A 20 17.39 10.85 -5.42
CA HIS A 20 18.75 10.33 -5.43
C HIS A 20 19.71 11.22 -6.24
N GLY A 21 20.89 11.48 -5.71
CA GLY A 21 21.90 12.32 -6.37
C GLY A 21 21.60 13.82 -6.36
N THR A 22 20.49 14.27 -5.74
CA THR A 22 20.21 15.71 -5.59
C THR A 22 21.17 16.32 -4.56
N PRO A 23 22.01 17.31 -4.93
CA PRO A 23 22.93 17.95 -3.99
C PRO A 23 22.21 18.52 -2.76
N GLY A 24 22.75 18.28 -1.57
CA GLY A 24 22.17 18.72 -0.30
C GLY A 24 21.00 17.88 0.22
N LEU A 25 20.54 16.85 -0.52
CA LEU A 25 19.54 15.88 -0.05
C LEU A 25 20.18 14.54 0.32
N ARG A 26 19.76 13.98 1.44
CA ARG A 26 20.08 12.63 1.89
C ARG A 26 18.78 11.85 2.10
N PRO A 27 18.25 11.18 1.07
CA PRO A 27 17.07 10.35 1.21
C PRO A 27 17.41 8.99 1.85
N THR A 28 16.68 8.60 2.88
CA THR A 28 16.73 7.28 3.51
C THR A 28 15.39 6.59 3.33
N SER A 29 15.36 5.44 2.67
CA SER A 29 14.14 4.65 2.48
C SER A 29 13.97 3.64 3.62
N SER A 30 12.81 3.59 4.23
CA SER A 30 12.47 2.64 5.29
C SER A 30 11.48 1.60 4.80
N LEU A 31 11.86 0.32 4.89
CA LEU A 31 11.05 -0.84 4.54
C LEU A 31 10.69 -1.62 5.79
N ALA A 32 9.45 -2.11 5.88
CA ALA A 32 8.97 -2.83 7.06
C ALA A 32 9.54 -4.25 7.23
N GLY A 33 10.27 -4.79 6.23
CA GLY A 33 10.80 -6.15 6.27
C GLY A 33 9.76 -7.26 6.10
N ARG A 34 8.57 -6.93 5.57
CA ARG A 34 7.48 -7.90 5.40
C ARG A 34 7.66 -8.85 4.22
N VAL A 35 8.55 -8.54 3.29
CA VAL A 35 8.85 -9.32 2.08
C VAL A 35 10.28 -9.84 2.20
N ALA A 36 10.47 -11.14 1.96
CA ALA A 36 11.76 -11.79 2.10
C ALA A 36 12.83 -11.21 1.16
N SER A 37 12.45 -10.84 -0.06
CA SER A 37 13.35 -10.24 -1.06
C SER A 37 12.75 -8.95 -1.61
N PRO A 38 12.88 -7.81 -0.91
CA PRO A 38 12.36 -6.54 -1.38
C PRO A 38 13.19 -6.01 -2.56
N ARG A 39 12.53 -5.32 -3.51
CA ARG A 39 13.24 -4.49 -4.49
C ARG A 39 13.69 -3.22 -3.78
N LEU A 40 14.99 -3.10 -3.53
CA LEU A 40 15.56 -1.95 -2.84
C LEU A 40 15.53 -0.71 -3.74
N PRO A 41 15.16 0.47 -3.20
CA PRO A 41 15.33 1.75 -3.87
C PRO A 41 16.81 2.16 -3.90
N PRO A 42 17.22 3.10 -4.76
CA PRO A 42 18.55 3.67 -4.70
C PRO A 42 18.78 4.48 -3.42
N GLY A 43 20.02 4.57 -2.98
CA GLY A 43 20.43 5.31 -1.79
C GLY A 43 20.38 4.49 -0.50
N GLU A 44 20.35 5.19 0.62
CA GLU A 44 20.33 4.59 1.95
C GLU A 44 18.99 3.89 2.22
N THR A 45 19.05 2.64 2.69
CA THR A 45 17.86 1.86 3.02
C THR A 45 17.99 1.25 4.40
N ARG A 46 16.94 1.39 5.22
CA ARG A 46 16.78 0.64 6.46
C ARG A 46 15.62 -0.36 6.35
N VAL A 47 15.74 -1.48 7.05
CA VAL A 47 14.70 -2.51 7.10
C VAL A 47 14.33 -2.78 8.55
N GLY A 48 13.04 -2.87 8.83
CA GLY A 48 12.50 -3.16 10.16
C GLY A 48 11.51 -2.10 10.66
N GLY A 49 10.81 -2.42 11.74
CA GLY A 49 9.90 -1.51 12.42
C GLY A 49 10.64 -0.43 13.23
N PHE A 50 9.87 0.53 13.74
CA PHE A 50 10.39 1.60 14.61
C PHE A 50 10.00 1.40 16.08
N GLY A 51 9.17 0.40 16.41
CA GLY A 51 8.63 0.27 17.77
C GLY A 51 7.47 1.23 18.06
N GLY A 52 6.65 1.54 17.06
CA GLY A 52 5.50 2.44 17.19
C GLY A 52 5.84 3.91 16.95
N ALA A 53 4.93 4.80 17.37
CA ALA A 53 5.10 6.25 17.17
C ALA A 53 6.24 6.83 17.99
N GLU A 54 6.41 6.37 19.22
CA GLU A 54 7.48 6.84 20.12
C GLU A 54 8.87 6.46 19.60
N GLY A 55 9.04 5.20 19.17
CA GLY A 55 10.30 4.75 18.56
C GLY A 55 10.60 5.47 17.26
N LEU A 56 9.59 5.76 16.43
CA LEU A 56 9.78 6.56 15.23
C LEU A 56 10.17 8.01 15.58
N ALA A 57 9.53 8.64 16.55
CA ALA A 57 9.89 9.98 16.99
C ALA A 57 11.33 10.07 17.54
N ALA A 58 11.75 9.07 18.31
CA ALA A 58 13.14 8.98 18.79
C ALA A 58 14.11 8.85 17.61
N TRP A 59 13.82 7.96 16.66
CA TRP A 59 14.64 7.78 15.47
C TRP A 59 14.77 9.05 14.62
N LEU A 60 13.67 9.80 14.44
CA LEU A 60 13.67 11.07 13.68
C LEU A 60 14.64 12.09 14.32
N ARG A 61 14.62 12.21 15.66
CA ARG A 61 15.52 13.13 16.38
C ARG A 61 16.97 12.67 16.33
N GLU A 62 17.23 11.40 16.61
CA GLU A 62 18.56 10.81 16.65
C GLU A 62 19.30 10.94 15.32
N HIS A 63 18.56 10.79 14.21
CA HIS A 63 19.14 10.85 12.87
C HIS A 63 19.03 12.23 12.21
N GLY A 64 18.52 13.25 12.93
CA GLY A 64 18.37 14.60 12.40
C GLY A 64 17.56 14.63 11.11
N VAL A 65 16.37 14.00 11.14
CA VAL A 65 15.48 13.98 9.99
C VAL A 65 14.77 15.31 9.85
N ASP A 66 14.88 15.92 8.68
CA ASP A 66 14.27 17.24 8.38
C ASP A 66 12.88 17.14 7.78
N ALA A 67 12.54 16.02 7.13
CA ALA A 67 11.22 15.79 6.55
C ALA A 67 10.90 14.30 6.45
N VAL A 68 9.62 13.95 6.55
CA VAL A 68 9.11 12.60 6.35
C VAL A 68 8.13 12.57 5.19
N VAL A 69 8.26 11.59 4.29
CA VAL A 69 7.25 11.27 3.29
C VAL A 69 6.69 9.88 3.57
N ASP A 70 5.41 9.80 3.94
CA ASP A 70 4.69 8.55 4.03
C ASP A 70 4.21 8.11 2.64
N ALA A 71 5.00 7.27 2.00
CA ALA A 71 4.73 6.65 0.71
C ALA A 71 4.40 5.15 0.86
N THR A 72 3.89 4.75 2.00
CA THR A 72 3.48 3.36 2.27
C THR A 72 2.20 3.00 1.51
N HIS A 73 1.89 1.70 1.48
CA HIS A 73 0.66 1.24 0.85
C HIS A 73 -0.57 1.88 1.51
N PRO A 74 -1.62 2.30 0.77
CA PRO A 74 -2.80 2.95 1.33
C PRO A 74 -3.48 2.20 2.50
N PHE A 75 -3.28 0.88 2.58
CA PHE A 75 -3.77 0.02 3.67
C PHE A 75 -2.79 -0.19 4.82
N ALA A 76 -1.69 0.53 4.84
CA ALA A 76 -0.73 0.51 5.95
C ALA A 76 -1.07 1.56 7.03
N GLY A 77 -2.34 1.66 7.43
CA GLY A 77 -2.85 2.70 8.32
C GLY A 77 -2.06 2.84 9.63
N THR A 78 -1.66 1.73 10.26
CA THR A 78 -0.90 1.76 11.51
C THR A 78 0.37 2.60 11.40
N ILE A 79 1.19 2.39 10.36
CA ILE A 79 2.43 3.16 10.19
C ILE A 79 2.13 4.63 9.82
N SER A 80 1.08 4.88 9.04
CA SER A 80 0.68 6.24 8.68
C SER A 80 0.25 7.07 9.89
N PHE A 81 -0.56 6.50 10.79
CA PHE A 81 -0.94 7.16 12.05
C PHE A 81 0.23 7.31 13.01
N ASN A 82 1.11 6.32 13.09
CA ASN A 82 2.35 6.42 13.88
C ASN A 82 3.26 7.52 13.33
N ALA A 83 3.38 7.64 12.01
CA ALA A 83 4.18 8.68 11.36
C ALA A 83 3.64 10.08 11.66
N ALA A 84 2.31 10.28 11.62
CA ALA A 84 1.69 11.55 11.97
C ALA A 84 1.97 11.95 13.42
N ARG A 85 1.82 11.01 14.38
CA ARG A 85 2.13 11.25 15.80
C ARG A 85 3.62 11.51 16.03
N ALA A 86 4.49 10.72 15.40
CA ALA A 86 5.93 10.84 15.54
C ALA A 86 6.46 12.15 14.96
N ALA A 87 6.00 12.52 13.78
CA ALA A 87 6.38 13.75 13.10
C ALA A 87 5.96 14.99 13.92
N ALA A 88 4.74 15.00 14.45
CA ALA A 88 4.27 16.05 15.35
C ALA A 88 5.14 16.13 16.63
N ALA A 89 5.44 15.00 17.29
CA ALA A 89 6.25 14.96 18.50
C ALA A 89 7.72 15.33 18.27
N ALA A 90 8.24 15.11 17.06
CA ALA A 90 9.60 15.49 16.68
C ALA A 90 9.70 16.87 16.01
N HIS A 91 8.58 17.55 15.80
CA HIS A 91 8.47 18.80 15.03
C HIS A 91 9.03 18.69 13.61
N VAL A 92 8.84 17.52 12.97
CA VAL A 92 9.29 17.24 11.61
C VAL A 92 8.08 17.29 10.67
N PRO A 93 8.14 18.03 9.54
CA PRO A 93 7.06 18.06 8.58
C PRO A 93 6.84 16.68 7.92
N LEU A 94 5.56 16.32 7.77
CA LEU A 94 5.11 15.07 7.16
C LEU A 94 4.26 15.35 5.93
N LEU A 95 4.51 14.61 4.85
CA LEU A 95 3.69 14.54 3.64
C LEU A 95 3.20 13.12 3.42
N ALA A 96 1.96 12.94 3.01
CA ALA A 96 1.46 11.66 2.54
C ALA A 96 1.49 11.60 1.01
N LEU A 97 2.20 10.64 0.44
CA LEU A 97 2.14 10.31 -0.98
C LEU A 97 1.11 9.18 -1.17
N ARG A 98 -0.05 9.54 -1.72
CA ARG A 98 -1.18 8.61 -1.90
C ARG A 98 -1.69 8.68 -3.33
N ARG A 99 -1.36 7.67 -4.14
CA ARG A 99 -1.96 7.53 -5.48
C ARG A 99 -3.50 7.51 -5.38
N PRO A 100 -4.24 8.03 -6.39
CA PRO A 100 -5.70 7.96 -6.43
C PRO A 100 -6.21 6.53 -6.31
N GLY A 101 -7.41 6.36 -5.76
CA GLY A 101 -8.14 5.10 -5.78
C GLY A 101 -8.56 4.72 -7.20
N TRP A 102 -9.00 3.50 -7.39
CA TRP A 102 -9.67 3.14 -8.62
C TRP A 102 -11.06 3.79 -8.68
N VAL A 103 -11.49 4.10 -9.88
CA VAL A 103 -12.82 4.65 -10.15
C VAL A 103 -13.58 3.61 -10.97
N PRO A 104 -14.80 3.23 -10.55
CA PRO A 104 -15.61 2.30 -11.32
C PRO A 104 -15.96 2.89 -12.68
N VAL A 105 -16.01 2.03 -13.70
CA VAL A 105 -16.42 2.38 -15.06
C VAL A 105 -17.66 1.57 -15.45
N GLU A 106 -18.27 1.92 -16.56
CA GLU A 106 -19.44 1.18 -17.09
C GLU A 106 -19.15 -0.31 -17.22
N GLY A 107 -20.07 -1.13 -16.75
CA GLY A 107 -19.96 -2.59 -16.69
C GLY A 107 -19.32 -3.14 -15.41
N ASP A 108 -18.71 -2.32 -14.58
CA ASP A 108 -18.20 -2.76 -13.29
C ASP A 108 -19.36 -3.10 -12.33
N ARG A 109 -19.20 -4.21 -11.60
CA ARG A 109 -20.15 -4.67 -10.59
C ARG A 109 -19.51 -4.64 -9.21
N TRP A 110 -19.24 -3.44 -8.71
CA TRP A 110 -18.54 -3.26 -7.44
C TRP A 110 -19.50 -3.28 -6.25
N HIS A 111 -19.06 -3.97 -5.21
CA HIS A 111 -19.64 -3.94 -3.86
C HIS A 111 -18.60 -3.33 -2.93
N GLU A 112 -18.74 -2.04 -2.65
CA GLU A 112 -17.82 -1.34 -1.75
C GLU A 112 -18.14 -1.67 -0.30
N VAL A 113 -17.13 -2.02 0.47
CA VAL A 113 -17.21 -2.36 1.89
C VAL A 113 -16.14 -1.59 2.68
N GLY A 114 -16.41 -1.38 3.97
CA GLY A 114 -15.51 -0.63 4.85
C GLY A 114 -14.36 -1.47 5.40
N SER A 115 -14.49 -2.81 5.43
CA SER A 115 -13.48 -3.68 6.04
C SER A 115 -13.46 -5.07 5.40
N LEU A 116 -12.45 -5.88 5.74
CA LEU A 116 -12.38 -7.29 5.33
C LEU A 116 -13.46 -8.13 5.99
N GLU A 117 -13.88 -7.79 7.21
CA GLU A 117 -14.99 -8.43 7.93
C GLU A 117 -16.32 -8.21 7.21
N GLU A 118 -16.55 -7.01 6.69
CA GLU A 118 -17.71 -6.72 5.84
C GLU A 118 -17.63 -7.48 4.52
N ALA A 119 -16.43 -7.56 3.92
CA ALA A 119 -16.21 -8.37 2.72
C ALA A 119 -16.58 -9.85 2.98
N ALA A 120 -16.07 -10.43 4.07
CA ALA A 120 -16.38 -11.83 4.42
C ALA A 120 -17.88 -12.09 4.60
N ARG A 121 -18.59 -11.14 5.20
CA ARG A 121 -20.08 -11.25 5.37
C ARG A 121 -20.84 -11.14 4.05
N ALA A 122 -20.34 -10.37 3.08
CA ALA A 122 -21.00 -10.18 1.79
C ALA A 122 -20.82 -11.38 0.84
N LEU A 123 -19.72 -12.11 0.94
CA LEU A 123 -19.32 -13.15 -0.01
C LEU A 123 -20.36 -14.26 -0.22
N PRO A 124 -21.04 -14.82 0.81
CA PRO A 124 -22.00 -15.92 0.61
C PRO A 124 -23.17 -15.60 -0.33
N ALA A 125 -23.53 -14.32 -0.46
CA ALA A 125 -24.59 -13.85 -1.37
C ALA A 125 -24.07 -13.59 -2.80
N LEU A 126 -22.75 -13.53 -3.01
CA LEU A 126 -22.13 -13.13 -4.28
C LEU A 126 -21.55 -14.33 -5.04
N GLY A 127 -21.13 -15.39 -4.35
CA GLY A 127 -20.54 -16.55 -5.00
C GLY A 127 -19.94 -17.55 -4.01
N ARG A 128 -19.37 -18.62 -4.54
CA ARG A 128 -18.77 -19.71 -3.76
C ARG A 128 -17.26 -19.86 -4.02
N ARG A 129 -16.79 -19.39 -5.16
CA ARG A 129 -15.39 -19.45 -5.56
C ARG A 129 -14.81 -18.04 -5.63
N VAL A 130 -14.00 -17.71 -4.65
CA VAL A 130 -13.52 -16.35 -4.37
C VAL A 130 -12.07 -16.20 -4.83
N PHE A 131 -11.79 -15.19 -5.64
CA PHE A 131 -10.42 -14.76 -5.89
C PHE A 131 -10.04 -13.65 -4.92
N LEU A 132 -9.23 -14.00 -3.92
CA LEU A 132 -8.82 -13.12 -2.83
C LEU A 132 -7.44 -12.52 -3.13
N THR A 133 -7.42 -11.23 -3.48
CA THR A 133 -6.20 -10.50 -3.89
C THR A 133 -5.72 -9.51 -2.83
N THR A 134 -6.07 -9.75 -1.57
CA THR A 134 -5.73 -8.84 -0.45
C THR A 134 -4.34 -9.09 0.14
N GLY A 135 -3.60 -10.05 -0.41
CA GLY A 135 -2.33 -10.53 0.11
C GLY A 135 -2.51 -11.42 1.35
N ARG A 136 -1.39 -11.82 1.97
CA ARG A 136 -1.42 -12.71 3.15
C ARG A 136 -2.00 -12.08 4.42
N THR A 137 -1.95 -10.75 4.51
CA THR A 137 -2.44 -10.02 5.68
C THR A 137 -3.96 -9.94 5.66
N GLY A 138 -4.60 -10.39 6.72
CA GLY A 138 -6.06 -10.35 6.87
C GLY A 138 -6.79 -11.63 6.45
N LEU A 139 -6.09 -12.71 6.09
CA LEU A 139 -6.71 -14.01 5.75
C LEU A 139 -7.46 -14.63 6.93
N ALA A 140 -7.04 -14.33 8.14
CA ALA A 140 -7.71 -14.78 9.37
C ALA A 140 -9.21 -14.43 9.40
N VAL A 141 -9.60 -13.31 8.81
CA VAL A 141 -10.99 -12.86 8.73
C VAL A 141 -11.87 -13.85 7.97
N PHE A 142 -11.30 -14.56 7.00
CA PHE A 142 -12.00 -15.53 6.16
C PHE A 142 -11.87 -16.98 6.68
N ALA A 143 -11.17 -17.22 7.77
CA ALA A 143 -10.91 -18.56 8.29
C ALA A 143 -12.19 -19.34 8.66
N GLY A 144 -13.25 -18.63 9.06
CA GLY A 144 -14.56 -19.21 9.36
C GLY A 144 -15.48 -19.43 8.15
N SER A 145 -15.06 -19.07 6.94
CA SER A 145 -15.88 -19.15 5.71
C SER A 145 -15.80 -20.54 5.08
N ASN A 146 -16.25 -21.57 5.79
CA ASN A 146 -16.07 -22.99 5.43
C ASN A 146 -16.82 -23.42 4.16
N ASP A 147 -17.90 -22.73 3.78
CA ASP A 147 -18.71 -23.00 2.58
C ASP A 147 -18.13 -22.39 1.30
N LEU A 148 -17.07 -21.58 1.43
CA LEU A 148 -16.42 -20.91 0.32
C LEU A 148 -15.09 -21.60 -0.02
N TRP A 149 -14.70 -21.50 -1.28
CA TRP A 149 -13.37 -21.86 -1.75
C TRP A 149 -12.61 -20.61 -2.19
N PHE A 150 -11.36 -20.51 -1.83
CA PHE A 150 -10.56 -19.33 -2.08
C PHE A 150 -9.35 -19.63 -2.97
N LEU A 151 -9.16 -18.84 -4.02
CA LEU A 151 -7.86 -18.66 -4.66
C LEU A 151 -7.20 -17.45 -4.00
N VAL A 152 -6.13 -17.66 -3.26
CA VAL A 152 -5.43 -16.60 -2.52
C VAL A 152 -4.16 -16.23 -3.24
N ARG A 153 -4.06 -14.98 -3.73
CA ARG A 153 -2.81 -14.48 -4.30
C ARG A 153 -2.03 -13.68 -3.27
N SER A 154 -0.77 -14.08 -3.07
CA SER A 154 0.17 -13.39 -2.17
C SER A 154 1.61 -13.50 -2.69
N VAL A 155 2.48 -12.64 -2.20
CA VAL A 155 3.92 -12.67 -2.56
C VAL A 155 4.64 -13.80 -1.83
N ASP A 156 4.32 -13.97 -0.54
CA ASP A 156 4.86 -15.03 0.31
C ASP A 156 3.72 -15.91 0.81
N ALA A 157 4.05 -17.14 1.19
CA ALA A 157 3.07 -18.08 1.73
C ALA A 157 2.36 -17.50 2.97
N PRO A 158 1.03 -17.63 3.05
CA PRO A 158 0.29 -17.22 4.23
C PRO A 158 0.49 -18.19 5.39
N GLU A 159 0.44 -17.64 6.60
CA GLU A 159 0.45 -18.41 7.85
C GLU A 159 -0.97 -18.52 8.43
N PRO A 160 -1.29 -19.58 9.20
CA PRO A 160 -2.56 -19.68 9.90
C PRO A 160 -2.78 -18.52 10.88
N PRO A 161 -4.06 -18.15 11.18
CA PRO A 161 -5.27 -18.74 10.63
C PRO A 161 -5.60 -18.24 9.22
N HIS A 162 -6.13 -19.14 8.40
CA HIS A 162 -6.56 -18.87 7.02
C HIS A 162 -7.74 -19.79 6.64
N PRO A 163 -8.45 -19.58 5.53
CA PRO A 163 -9.50 -20.46 5.05
C PRO A 163 -9.03 -21.90 4.91
N ALA A 164 -9.87 -22.86 5.32
CA ALA A 164 -9.58 -24.29 5.22
C ALA A 164 -9.58 -24.78 3.76
N ARG A 165 -10.43 -24.19 2.90
CA ARG A 165 -10.60 -24.55 1.48
C ARG A 165 -9.97 -23.46 0.61
N MET A 166 -8.67 -23.54 0.40
CA MET A 166 -7.97 -22.56 -0.44
C MET A 166 -6.87 -23.21 -1.29
N GLU A 167 -6.55 -22.52 -2.37
CA GLU A 167 -5.35 -22.69 -3.16
C GLU A 167 -4.54 -21.39 -3.09
N VAL A 168 -3.23 -21.49 -2.93
CA VAL A 168 -2.34 -20.33 -2.82
C VAL A 168 -1.57 -20.15 -4.13
N LEU A 169 -1.71 -18.97 -4.72
CA LEU A 169 -0.94 -18.53 -5.87
C LEU A 169 0.14 -17.55 -5.39
N LEU A 170 1.40 -18.02 -5.35
CA LEU A 170 2.54 -17.15 -5.04
C LEU A 170 2.96 -16.39 -6.28
N ASP A 171 2.63 -15.11 -6.33
CA ASP A 171 2.89 -14.28 -7.48
C ASP A 171 3.07 -12.81 -7.10
N ARG A 172 3.86 -12.10 -7.92
CA ARG A 172 4.18 -10.68 -7.73
C ARG A 172 3.94 -9.91 -9.02
N GLY A 173 3.13 -8.87 -8.92
CA GLY A 173 2.84 -8.01 -10.06
C GLY A 173 4.09 -7.37 -10.73
N PRO A 174 3.91 -6.82 -11.93
CA PRO A 174 2.63 -6.52 -12.57
C PRO A 174 1.94 -7.78 -13.13
N PHE A 175 0.60 -7.75 -13.20
CA PHE A 175 -0.21 -8.87 -13.69
C PHE A 175 -0.80 -8.53 -15.06
N PRO A 176 -0.42 -9.26 -16.15
CA PRO A 176 -0.98 -9.05 -17.47
C PRO A 176 -2.49 -9.38 -17.52
N LEU A 177 -3.26 -8.62 -18.30
CA LEU A 177 -4.70 -8.81 -18.39
C LEU A 177 -5.09 -10.21 -18.86
N ASP A 178 -4.40 -10.75 -19.86
CA ASP A 178 -4.68 -12.10 -20.37
C ASP A 178 -4.45 -13.19 -19.30
N HIS A 179 -3.43 -13.00 -18.45
CA HIS A 179 -3.20 -13.88 -17.32
C HIS A 179 -4.36 -13.81 -16.30
N GLU A 180 -4.84 -12.60 -16.00
CA GLU A 180 -5.99 -12.42 -15.09
C GLU A 180 -7.26 -13.08 -15.67
N ARG A 181 -7.52 -12.93 -16.97
CA ARG A 181 -8.64 -13.59 -17.69
C ARG A 181 -8.58 -15.11 -17.56
N GLU A 182 -7.41 -15.67 -17.90
CA GLU A 182 -7.18 -17.12 -17.84
C GLU A 182 -7.37 -17.64 -16.41
N LEU A 183 -6.85 -16.94 -15.42
CA LEU A 183 -6.94 -17.30 -14.01
C LEU A 183 -8.41 -17.34 -13.54
N LEU A 184 -9.21 -16.32 -13.84
CA LEU A 184 -10.62 -16.28 -13.49
C LEU A 184 -11.40 -17.44 -14.09
N ARG A 185 -11.17 -17.74 -15.37
CA ARG A 185 -11.84 -18.85 -16.07
C ARG A 185 -11.40 -20.23 -15.57
N ARG A 186 -10.07 -20.44 -15.48
CA ARG A 186 -9.48 -21.71 -15.05
C ARG A 186 -9.95 -22.13 -13.66
N HIS A 187 -10.00 -21.20 -12.73
CA HIS A 187 -10.44 -21.45 -11.36
C HIS A 187 -11.94 -21.27 -11.18
N ARG A 188 -12.72 -20.97 -12.24
CA ARG A 188 -14.17 -20.75 -12.21
C ARG A 188 -14.57 -19.80 -11.09
N ILE A 189 -13.92 -18.63 -11.06
CA ILE A 189 -14.13 -17.62 -10.03
C ILE A 189 -15.55 -17.02 -10.18
N ASP A 190 -16.28 -16.89 -9.08
CA ASP A 190 -17.59 -16.26 -9.01
C ASP A 190 -17.51 -14.79 -8.56
N VAL A 191 -16.52 -14.47 -7.72
CA VAL A 191 -16.36 -13.14 -7.12
C VAL A 191 -14.89 -12.83 -6.84
N VAL A 192 -14.51 -11.58 -7.06
CA VAL A 192 -13.16 -11.07 -6.76
C VAL A 192 -13.23 -10.20 -5.50
N VAL A 193 -12.26 -10.37 -4.59
CA VAL A 193 -12.09 -9.48 -3.43
C VAL A 193 -10.76 -8.74 -3.58
N THR A 194 -10.82 -7.43 -3.48
CA THR A 194 -9.63 -6.58 -3.56
C THR A 194 -9.68 -5.42 -2.57
N LYS A 195 -8.53 -4.93 -2.17
CA LYS A 195 -8.37 -3.63 -1.51
C LYS A 195 -8.29 -2.54 -2.57
N ASP A 196 -8.95 -1.38 -2.39
CA ASP A 196 -8.78 -0.22 -3.27
C ASP A 196 -7.34 0.31 -3.16
N SER A 197 -6.41 -0.35 -3.82
CA SER A 197 -5.00 0.06 -3.80
C SER A 197 -4.68 1.15 -4.83
N GLY A 198 -5.53 1.35 -5.85
CA GLY A 198 -5.33 2.36 -6.91
C GLY A 198 -4.14 2.11 -7.84
N GLY A 199 -3.43 0.99 -7.71
CA GLY A 199 -2.23 0.71 -8.49
C GLY A 199 -2.53 0.20 -9.90
N ALA A 200 -1.87 0.76 -10.92
CA ALA A 200 -1.99 0.30 -12.31
C ALA A 200 -1.53 -1.16 -12.49
N ALA A 201 -0.47 -1.56 -11.78
CA ALA A 201 0.08 -2.92 -11.86
C ALA A 201 -0.89 -4.02 -11.38
N THR A 202 -1.92 -3.66 -10.64
CA THR A 202 -2.92 -4.60 -10.09
C THR A 202 -4.34 -4.32 -10.57
N ALA A 203 -4.55 -3.32 -11.43
CA ALA A 203 -5.84 -2.99 -12.03
C ALA A 203 -6.36 -4.03 -13.04
N PRO A 204 -5.53 -4.81 -13.77
CA PRO A 204 -6.03 -5.73 -14.80
C PRO A 204 -7.06 -6.75 -14.30
N LYS A 205 -7.01 -7.16 -13.04
CA LYS A 205 -8.05 -8.04 -12.44
C LYS A 205 -9.44 -7.43 -12.44
N LEU A 206 -9.55 -6.09 -12.33
CA LEU A 206 -10.83 -5.37 -12.37
C LEU A 206 -11.40 -5.39 -13.79
N THR A 207 -10.54 -5.18 -14.79
CA THR A 207 -10.90 -5.29 -16.21
C THR A 207 -11.34 -6.71 -16.53
N ALA A 208 -10.58 -7.72 -16.12
CA ALA A 208 -10.92 -9.12 -16.34
C ALA A 208 -12.27 -9.49 -15.66
N ALA A 209 -12.48 -9.06 -14.43
CA ALA A 209 -13.74 -9.29 -13.72
C ALA A 209 -14.93 -8.63 -14.43
N ARG A 210 -14.78 -7.39 -14.92
CA ARG A 210 -15.82 -6.70 -15.70
C ARG A 210 -16.18 -7.44 -16.98
N GLU A 211 -15.20 -7.89 -17.74
CA GLU A 211 -15.39 -8.64 -18.98
C GLU A 211 -16.08 -9.98 -18.77
N GLU A 212 -15.83 -10.64 -17.64
CA GLU A 212 -16.48 -11.87 -17.23
C GLU A 212 -17.82 -11.63 -16.48
N GLY A 213 -18.24 -10.37 -16.29
CA GLY A 213 -19.47 -10.01 -15.59
C GLY A 213 -19.46 -10.36 -14.09
N LEU A 214 -18.27 -10.52 -13.50
CA LEU A 214 -18.12 -10.93 -12.10
C LEU A 214 -18.29 -9.75 -11.13
N PRO A 215 -18.93 -9.96 -9.97
CA PRO A 215 -18.91 -8.98 -8.91
C PRO A 215 -17.52 -8.85 -8.30
N VAL A 216 -17.17 -7.62 -7.90
CA VAL A 216 -15.93 -7.31 -7.22
C VAL A 216 -16.24 -6.67 -5.87
N VAL A 217 -15.85 -7.30 -4.78
CA VAL A 217 -15.90 -6.69 -3.45
C VAL A 217 -14.65 -5.83 -3.28
N VAL A 218 -14.85 -4.52 -3.17
CA VAL A 218 -13.78 -3.53 -3.05
C VAL A 218 -13.75 -3.00 -1.63
N VAL A 219 -12.69 -3.33 -0.90
CA VAL A 219 -12.48 -2.79 0.45
C VAL A 219 -11.94 -1.38 0.33
N ARG A 220 -12.68 -0.40 0.88
CA ARG A 220 -12.28 1.00 0.90
C ARG A 220 -11.00 1.20 1.72
N ARG A 221 -10.15 2.10 1.25
CA ARG A 221 -8.91 2.43 1.95
C ARG A 221 -9.19 3.21 3.24
N PRO A 222 -8.37 3.01 4.31
CA PRO A 222 -8.46 3.83 5.49
C PRO A 222 -8.14 5.31 5.17
N PRO A 223 -8.66 6.26 5.96
CA PRO A 223 -8.36 7.66 5.79
C PRO A 223 -6.88 7.97 6.04
N VAL A 224 -6.41 9.05 5.44
CA VAL A 224 -5.13 9.67 5.81
C VAL A 224 -5.29 10.36 7.17
N PRO A 225 -4.27 10.37 8.05
CA PRO A 225 -4.34 11.09 9.31
C PRO A 225 -4.69 12.56 9.11
N ALA A 226 -5.56 13.10 9.98
CA ALA A 226 -6.02 14.48 9.88
C ALA A 226 -4.84 15.46 9.93
N GLY A 227 -4.92 16.54 9.13
CA GLY A 227 -3.90 17.58 9.06
C GLY A 227 -2.64 17.23 8.27
N VAL A 228 -2.50 16.01 7.78
CA VAL A 228 -1.38 15.63 6.93
C VAL A 228 -1.68 16.01 5.47
N PRO A 229 -0.86 16.86 4.82
CA PRO A 229 -1.03 17.18 3.41
C PRO A 229 -0.81 15.95 2.54
N VAL A 230 -1.53 15.86 1.43
CA VAL A 230 -1.53 14.70 0.53
C VAL A 230 -1.17 15.12 -0.88
N VAL A 231 -0.30 14.35 -1.53
CA VAL A 231 -0.02 14.48 -2.97
C VAL A 231 -0.25 13.14 -3.68
N PRO A 232 -0.71 13.16 -4.95
CA PRO A 232 -1.11 11.93 -5.63
C PRO A 232 0.05 11.16 -6.29
N ASP A 233 1.17 11.81 -6.56
CA ASP A 233 2.26 11.27 -7.37
C ASP A 233 3.65 11.59 -6.79
N PRO A 234 4.68 10.79 -7.16
CA PRO A 234 6.06 10.96 -6.69
C PRO A 234 6.69 12.29 -7.12
N GLU A 235 6.31 12.82 -8.27
CA GLU A 235 6.83 14.07 -8.82
C GLU A 235 6.45 15.26 -7.94
N LYS A 236 5.17 15.33 -7.50
CA LYS A 236 4.70 16.35 -6.55
C LYS A 236 5.32 16.17 -5.16
N ALA A 237 5.54 14.92 -4.73
CA ALA A 237 6.26 14.67 -3.47
C ALA A 237 7.73 15.15 -3.55
N ALA A 238 8.41 14.88 -4.66
CA ALA A 238 9.77 15.37 -4.89
C ALA A 238 9.83 16.91 -4.95
N GLN A 239 8.86 17.54 -5.57
CA GLN A 239 8.74 19.00 -5.60
C GLN A 239 8.57 19.57 -4.19
N TRP A 240 7.72 18.98 -3.36
CA TRP A 240 7.52 19.38 -1.98
C TRP A 240 8.82 19.27 -1.15
N VAL A 241 9.59 18.17 -1.32
CA VAL A 241 10.87 17.99 -0.65
C VAL A 241 11.89 19.04 -1.09
N ARG A 242 12.03 19.26 -2.41
CA ARG A 242 12.98 20.26 -2.96
C ARG A 242 12.61 21.69 -2.54
N GLY A 243 11.33 22.02 -2.46
CA GLY A 243 10.89 23.33 -1.96
C GLY A 243 11.35 23.61 -0.52
N ARG A 244 11.40 22.58 0.32
CA ARG A 244 11.91 22.69 1.71
C ARG A 244 13.41 22.83 1.78
N LEU A 245 14.16 22.19 0.90
CA LEU A 245 15.61 22.36 0.81
C LEU A 245 15.98 23.83 0.59
N HIS A 246 15.24 24.52 -0.28
CA HIS A 246 15.48 25.94 -0.58
C HIS A 246 15.06 26.87 0.56
N GLN A 247 14.02 26.52 1.33
CA GLN A 247 13.59 27.31 2.50
C GLN A 247 14.58 27.24 3.67
N GLY A 248 15.31 26.16 3.83
CA GLY A 248 16.36 26.01 4.85
C GLY A 248 17.71 26.65 4.48
N ALA A 249 17.85 27.13 3.25
CA ALA A 249 19.10 27.70 2.74
C ALA A 249 19.24 29.22 2.92
N PHE A 250 18.26 29.91 3.50
CA PHE A 250 18.40 31.33 3.86
C PHE A 250 19.05 31.44 5.26
N PRO A 251 20.29 31.96 5.36
CA PRO A 251 20.83 32.36 6.66
C PRO A 251 19.94 33.48 7.23
N ALA A 252 19.70 33.43 8.53
CA ALA A 252 19.18 34.58 9.24
C ALA A 252 20.09 35.77 8.92
N ILE A 253 19.52 36.79 8.34
CA ILE A 253 20.19 38.08 8.18
C ILE A 253 20.11 38.72 9.55
N ASP A 254 21.29 38.83 10.19
CA ASP A 254 21.48 39.59 11.43
C ASP A 254 21.09 41.06 11.26
#